data_203abe81eb666b5126fc1c57168e0544
#
_entry.id   203abe81eb666b5126fc1c57168e0544
#
_cell.length_a   1.000
_cell.length_b   1.000
_cell.length_c   1.000
_cell.angle_alpha   90.00
_cell.angle_beta   90.00
_cell.angle_gamma   90.00
#
_symmetry.space_group_name_H-M   'P 1'
#
loop_
_entity.id
_entity.type
_entity.pdbx_description
1 polymer ?
#
loop_
_entity_poly.entity_id
_entity_poly.type
_entity_poly.pdbx_seq_one_letter_code
_entity_poly.pdbx_strand_id
1 'polypeptide(L)'
;MTEKKLTRHELKEDFLVTGAFRARQYLLENREKLLWGMAALVLLILAAVWFMKSRREGGAQAETILTRANLELQTQQLPLALQDLRLLVEKHSGTRAGQEGLYYLANAYFQLGDYDQAEHYYGRFVERSGNFPVITASAYAGLAICLELKGKTKAAAENFKKAVEASQKSSQTPDYLVGAIRTHAALGDSAQVRSFFARLKKDFPIYREQINQSLLHMGMHGIYEQPQ
;
A
#
# COMPACT_ATOMS: atom_id res chain seq x y z
N MET A 1 25.15 56.81 53.33
CA MET A 1 25.42 56.13 52.03
C MET A 1 24.15 55.38 51.63
N THR A 2 23.39 55.90 50.66
CA THR A 2 22.11 55.30 50.23
C THR A 2 22.38 54.35 49.11
N GLU A 3 22.24 53.06 49.34
CA GLU A 3 22.27 52.01 48.28
C GLU A 3 21.07 52.20 47.34
N LYS A 4 21.35 52.58 46.11
CA LYS A 4 20.37 52.72 45.06
C LYS A 4 19.91 51.30 44.64
N LYS A 5 18.68 50.88 45.06
CA LYS A 5 18.08 49.63 44.64
C LYS A 5 17.80 49.75 43.13
N LEU A 6 18.50 48.95 42.35
CA LEU A 6 18.27 48.77 40.90
C LEU A 6 16.83 48.29 40.63
N THR A 7 16.15 48.93 39.70
CA THR A 7 14.79 48.58 39.30
C THR A 7 14.81 47.30 38.44
N ARG A 8 13.70 46.55 38.42
CA ARG A 8 13.56 45.34 37.59
C ARG A 8 13.77 45.62 36.09
N HIS A 9 13.62 46.83 35.66
CA HIS A 9 13.81 47.27 34.25
C HIS A 9 15.32 47.39 33.95
N GLU A 10 16.08 48.04 34.80
CA GLU A 10 17.55 48.15 34.68
C GLU A 10 18.25 46.81 34.71
N LEU A 11 17.78 45.86 35.52
CA LEU A 11 18.31 44.46 35.54
C LEU A 11 18.02 43.68 34.25
N LYS A 12 16.91 43.95 33.57
CA LYS A 12 16.59 43.32 32.27
C LYS A 12 17.41 43.91 31.12
N GLU A 13 17.64 45.22 31.12
CA GLU A 13 18.50 45.89 30.13
C GLU A 13 19.96 45.45 30.23
N ASP A 14 20.49 45.35 31.47
CA ASP A 14 21.86 44.86 31.71
C ASP A 14 22.00 43.39 31.26
N PHE A 15 20.98 42.53 31.48
CA PHE A 15 21.03 41.15 31.05
C PHE A 15 21.00 41.02 29.51
N LEU A 16 20.17 41.82 28.82
CA LEU A 16 20.11 41.79 27.34
C LEU A 16 21.38 42.37 26.72
N VAL A 17 21.90 43.46 27.26
CA VAL A 17 23.14 44.06 26.78
C VAL A 17 24.33 43.14 27.02
N THR A 18 24.46 42.59 28.23
CA THR A 18 25.55 41.62 28.57
C THR A 18 25.43 40.33 27.71
N GLY A 19 24.19 39.85 27.50
CA GLY A 19 23.92 38.70 26.64
C GLY A 19 24.33 38.97 25.18
N ALA A 20 24.02 40.14 24.63
CA ALA A 20 24.40 40.55 23.30
C ALA A 20 25.94 40.67 23.12
N PHE A 21 26.63 41.24 24.10
CA PHE A 21 28.09 41.29 24.09
C PHE A 21 28.75 39.91 24.14
N ARG A 22 28.28 39.03 25.00
CA ARG A 22 28.78 37.64 25.06
C ARG A 22 28.52 36.88 23.76
N ALA A 23 27.33 37.03 23.18
CA ALA A 23 26.99 36.42 21.89
C ALA A 23 27.91 36.92 20.79
N ARG A 24 28.15 38.26 20.72
CA ARG A 24 29.07 38.87 19.74
C ARG A 24 30.49 38.34 19.94
N GLN A 25 31.01 38.29 21.14
CA GLN A 25 32.35 37.79 21.45
C GLN A 25 32.47 36.31 21.01
N TYR A 26 31.49 35.46 21.35
CA TYR A 26 31.46 34.06 20.95
C TYR A 26 31.45 33.89 19.41
N LEU A 27 30.68 34.71 18.71
CA LEU A 27 30.63 34.71 17.26
C LEU A 27 31.97 35.11 16.62
N LEU A 28 32.67 36.10 17.20
CA LEU A 28 33.97 36.55 16.71
C LEU A 28 35.06 35.52 16.99
N GLU A 29 35.09 34.91 18.16
CA GLU A 29 36.08 33.88 18.54
C GLU A 29 35.88 32.58 17.77
N ASN A 30 34.64 32.22 17.40
CA ASN A 30 34.35 30.97 16.70
C ASN A 30 33.92 31.16 15.23
N ARG A 31 34.27 32.32 14.62
CA ARG A 31 33.85 32.66 13.24
C ARG A 31 34.14 31.57 12.22
N GLU A 32 35.30 30.93 12.29
CA GLU A 32 35.68 29.87 11.35
C GLU A 32 34.81 28.62 11.52
N LYS A 33 34.55 28.21 12.75
CA LYS A 33 33.61 27.08 13.04
C LYS A 33 32.21 27.36 12.60
N LEU A 34 31.74 28.62 12.80
CA LEU A 34 30.42 29.05 12.34
C LEU A 34 30.32 29.09 10.82
N LEU A 35 31.36 29.57 10.13
CA LEU A 35 31.41 29.54 8.66
C LEU A 35 31.36 28.11 8.12
N TRP A 36 32.14 27.19 8.69
CA TRP A 36 32.06 25.77 8.31
C TRP A 36 30.72 25.14 8.64
N GLY A 37 30.13 25.49 9.78
CA GLY A 37 28.77 25.04 10.17
C GLY A 37 27.69 25.54 9.19
N MET A 38 27.75 26.82 8.79
CA MET A 38 26.84 27.39 7.78
C MET A 38 27.04 26.73 6.41
N ALA A 39 28.31 26.53 5.99
CA ALA A 39 28.60 25.86 4.72
C ALA A 39 28.03 24.43 4.70
N ALA A 40 28.20 23.66 5.79
CA ALA A 40 27.64 22.35 5.92
C ALA A 40 26.10 22.35 5.88
N LEU A 41 25.47 23.33 6.56
CA LEU A 41 24.01 23.49 6.55
C LEU A 41 23.48 23.80 5.13
N VAL A 42 24.16 24.70 4.39
CA VAL A 42 23.80 25.02 3.01
C VAL A 42 23.93 23.79 2.13
N LEU A 43 25.01 23.00 2.26
CA LEU A 43 25.18 21.77 1.51
C LEU A 43 24.07 20.74 1.82
N LEU A 44 23.67 20.60 3.09
CA LEU A 44 22.57 19.73 3.48
C LEU A 44 21.24 20.19 2.86
N ILE A 45 20.95 21.48 2.86
CA ILE A 45 19.74 22.05 2.23
C ILE A 45 19.77 21.79 0.72
N LEU A 46 20.88 22.04 0.05
CA LEU A 46 21.02 21.77 -1.39
C LEU A 46 20.83 20.29 -1.72
N ALA A 47 21.44 19.40 -0.92
CA ALA A 47 21.26 17.96 -1.06
C ALA A 47 19.79 17.54 -0.85
N ALA A 48 19.12 18.09 0.16
CA ALA A 48 17.71 17.83 0.42
C ALA A 48 16.80 18.32 -0.73
N VAL A 49 17.04 19.52 -1.25
CA VAL A 49 16.30 20.07 -2.40
C VAL A 49 16.52 19.23 -3.65
N TRP A 50 17.76 18.84 -3.93
CA TRP A 50 18.08 17.97 -5.06
C TRP A 50 17.40 16.60 -4.93
N PHE A 51 17.43 16.00 -3.75
CA PHE A 51 16.79 14.71 -3.47
C PHE A 51 15.27 14.79 -3.62
N MET A 52 14.63 15.86 -3.11
CA MET A 52 13.20 16.08 -3.27
C MET A 52 12.81 16.28 -4.74
N LYS A 53 13.60 17.03 -5.51
CA LYS A 53 13.38 17.24 -6.94
C LYS A 53 13.50 15.93 -7.71
N SER A 54 14.56 15.17 -7.48
CA SER A 54 14.77 13.85 -8.11
C SER A 54 13.64 12.87 -7.82
N ARG A 55 13.14 12.84 -6.59
CA ARG A 55 11.97 12.02 -6.23
C ARG A 55 10.69 12.45 -6.95
N ARG A 56 10.46 13.77 -7.10
CA ARG A 56 9.27 14.29 -7.81
C ARG A 56 9.32 13.94 -9.30
N GLU A 57 10.45 14.14 -9.94
CA GLU A 57 10.63 13.82 -11.36
C GLU A 57 10.49 12.31 -11.62
N GLY A 58 11.11 11.48 -10.78
CA GLY A 58 10.96 10.03 -10.84
C GLY A 58 9.51 9.57 -10.62
N GLY A 59 8.77 10.24 -9.72
CA GLY A 59 7.36 9.97 -9.50
C GLY A 59 6.48 10.32 -10.71
N ALA A 60 6.70 11.49 -11.34
CA ALA A 60 5.94 11.91 -12.51
C ALA A 60 6.18 10.99 -13.73
N GLN A 61 7.44 10.56 -13.94
CA GLN A 61 7.77 9.57 -14.98
C GLN A 61 7.08 8.23 -14.71
N ALA A 62 7.10 7.78 -13.46
CA ALA A 62 6.45 6.54 -13.05
C ALA A 62 4.93 6.56 -13.30
N GLU A 63 4.24 7.67 -12.98
CA GLU A 63 2.81 7.85 -13.27
C GLU A 63 2.52 7.82 -14.77
N THR A 64 3.37 8.43 -15.58
CA THR A 64 3.23 8.40 -17.06
C THR A 64 3.34 6.97 -17.59
N ILE A 65 4.33 6.19 -17.12
CA ILE A 65 4.50 4.79 -17.52
C ILE A 65 3.29 3.95 -17.06
N LEU A 66 2.83 4.15 -15.82
CA LEU A 66 1.67 3.42 -15.29
C LEU A 66 0.40 3.72 -16.11
N THR A 67 0.17 4.98 -16.44
CA THR A 67 -0.99 5.39 -17.26
C THR A 67 -0.96 4.75 -18.64
N ARG A 68 0.21 4.73 -19.29
CA ARG A 68 0.40 4.08 -20.58
C ARG A 68 0.16 2.57 -20.48
N ALA A 69 0.78 1.91 -19.51
CA ALA A 69 0.60 0.48 -19.30
C ALA A 69 -0.86 0.09 -19.03
N ASN A 70 -1.60 0.91 -18.28
CA ASN A 70 -3.03 0.70 -18.06
C ASN A 70 -3.85 0.83 -19.36
N LEU A 71 -3.51 1.78 -20.24
CA LEU A 71 -4.14 1.90 -21.55
C LEU A 71 -3.84 0.68 -22.42
N GLU A 72 -2.60 0.19 -22.41
CA GLU A 72 -2.17 -1.00 -23.16
C GLU A 72 -2.89 -2.26 -22.65
N LEU A 73 -3.11 -2.40 -21.32
CA LEU A 73 -3.93 -3.47 -20.75
C LEU A 73 -5.38 -3.40 -21.23
N GLN A 74 -5.99 -2.20 -21.22
CA GLN A 74 -7.36 -1.98 -21.68
C GLN A 74 -7.54 -2.27 -23.18
N THR A 75 -6.51 -1.98 -23.97
CA THR A 75 -6.49 -2.23 -25.43
C THR A 75 -5.96 -3.63 -25.78
N GLN A 76 -5.79 -4.51 -24.79
CA GLN A 76 -5.30 -5.88 -24.95
C GLN A 76 -3.88 -6.00 -25.58
N GLN A 77 -3.08 -4.95 -25.48
CA GLN A 77 -1.69 -4.93 -25.92
C GLN A 77 -0.74 -5.47 -24.83
N LEU A 78 -1.01 -6.70 -24.38
CA LEU A 78 -0.30 -7.35 -23.26
C LEU A 78 1.23 -7.32 -23.37
N PRO A 79 1.87 -7.54 -24.55
CA PRO A 79 3.34 -7.51 -24.62
C PRO A 79 3.92 -6.13 -24.29
N LEU A 80 3.27 -5.04 -24.73
CA LEU A 80 3.70 -3.67 -24.43
C LEU A 80 3.48 -3.34 -22.96
N ALA A 81 2.30 -3.65 -22.43
CA ALA A 81 1.97 -3.48 -21.02
C ALA A 81 2.98 -4.19 -20.11
N LEU A 82 3.37 -5.43 -20.44
CA LEU A 82 4.40 -6.14 -19.68
C LEU A 82 5.76 -5.45 -19.70
N GLN A 83 6.17 -4.92 -20.87
CA GLN A 83 7.42 -4.19 -20.99
C GLN A 83 7.42 -2.94 -20.10
N ASP A 84 6.37 -2.14 -20.18
CA ASP A 84 6.23 -0.91 -19.40
C ASP A 84 6.09 -1.19 -17.89
N LEU A 85 5.30 -2.19 -17.50
CA LEU A 85 5.12 -2.56 -16.10
C LEU A 85 6.40 -3.13 -15.48
N ARG A 86 7.18 -3.92 -16.23
CA ARG A 86 8.49 -4.38 -15.77
C ARG A 86 9.44 -3.19 -15.57
N LEU A 87 9.54 -2.29 -16.55
CA LEU A 87 10.34 -1.08 -16.45
C LEU A 87 9.94 -0.26 -15.21
N LEU A 88 8.63 -0.07 -14.98
CA LEU A 88 8.08 0.65 -13.86
C LEU A 88 8.50 0.03 -12.52
N VAL A 89 8.32 -1.28 -12.37
CA VAL A 89 8.64 -2.02 -11.13
C VAL A 89 10.14 -2.06 -10.86
N GLU A 90 10.98 -2.13 -11.91
CA GLU A 90 12.45 -2.18 -11.75
C GLU A 90 13.06 -0.80 -11.46
N LYS A 91 12.66 0.22 -12.21
CA LYS A 91 13.27 1.55 -12.14
C LYS A 91 12.62 2.50 -11.14
N HIS A 92 11.34 2.30 -10.84
CA HIS A 92 10.54 3.21 -10.02
C HIS A 92 9.88 2.52 -8.81
N SER A 93 10.45 1.41 -8.33
CA SER A 93 9.91 0.61 -7.20
C SER A 93 9.64 1.41 -5.91
N GLY A 94 10.35 2.52 -5.69
CA GLY A 94 10.20 3.40 -4.54
C GLY A 94 9.07 4.45 -4.69
N THR A 95 8.41 4.53 -5.85
CA THR A 95 7.30 5.44 -6.11
C THR A 95 5.97 4.75 -5.83
N ARG A 96 4.90 5.56 -5.67
CA ARG A 96 3.54 5.03 -5.55
C ARG A 96 3.14 4.24 -6.80
N ALA A 97 3.38 4.80 -7.99
CA ALA A 97 3.09 4.14 -9.26
C ALA A 97 3.88 2.84 -9.43
N GLY A 98 5.15 2.78 -9.00
CA GLY A 98 5.94 1.56 -9.03
C GLY A 98 5.41 0.46 -8.11
N GLN A 99 4.85 0.83 -6.95
CA GLN A 99 4.17 -0.12 -6.07
C GLN A 99 2.85 -0.60 -6.69
N GLU A 100 2.05 0.29 -7.24
CA GLU A 100 0.81 -0.05 -7.94
C GLU A 100 1.07 -0.90 -9.18
N GLY A 101 2.18 -0.63 -9.87
CA GLY A 101 2.66 -1.41 -11.01
C GLY A 101 2.88 -2.90 -10.71
N LEU A 102 3.24 -3.27 -9.47
CA LEU A 102 3.33 -4.68 -9.06
C LEU A 102 1.99 -5.42 -9.22
N TYR A 103 0.89 -4.77 -8.85
CA TYR A 103 -0.45 -5.34 -8.99
C TYR A 103 -0.84 -5.51 -10.46
N TYR A 104 -0.63 -4.49 -11.29
CA TYR A 104 -0.95 -4.59 -12.72
C TYR A 104 -0.04 -5.58 -13.45
N LEU A 105 1.23 -5.67 -13.06
CA LEU A 105 2.15 -6.67 -13.60
C LEU A 105 1.70 -8.10 -13.25
N ALA A 106 1.23 -8.31 -12.01
CA ALA A 106 0.66 -9.58 -11.60
C ALA A 106 -0.60 -9.93 -12.42
N ASN A 107 -1.50 -8.95 -12.64
CA ASN A 107 -2.68 -9.13 -13.48
C ASN A 107 -2.31 -9.48 -14.94
N ALA A 108 -1.30 -8.83 -15.50
CA ALA A 108 -0.84 -9.12 -16.86
C ALA A 108 -0.30 -10.56 -16.98
N TYR A 109 0.49 -11.01 -16.03
CA TYR A 109 0.95 -12.41 -15.98
C TYR A 109 -0.19 -13.39 -15.77
N PHE A 110 -1.16 -13.05 -14.91
CA PHE A 110 -2.36 -13.86 -14.70
C PHE A 110 -3.15 -14.05 -16.00
N GLN A 111 -3.33 -12.98 -16.79
CA GLN A 111 -4.00 -13.05 -18.09
C GLN A 111 -3.25 -13.91 -19.11
N LEU A 112 -1.92 -13.99 -19.01
CA LEU A 112 -1.09 -14.88 -19.85
C LEU A 112 -1.08 -16.34 -19.36
N GLY A 113 -1.69 -16.65 -18.22
CA GLY A 113 -1.65 -17.96 -17.61
C GLY A 113 -0.32 -18.29 -16.89
N ASP A 114 0.59 -17.32 -16.77
CA ASP A 114 1.82 -17.46 -15.99
C ASP A 114 1.53 -17.22 -14.50
N TYR A 115 0.90 -18.22 -13.88
CA TYR A 115 0.46 -18.14 -12.48
C TYR A 115 1.64 -18.09 -11.49
N ASP A 116 2.83 -18.54 -11.87
CA ASP A 116 4.03 -18.45 -11.04
C ASP A 116 4.49 -16.99 -10.91
N GLN A 117 4.58 -16.27 -12.03
CA GLN A 117 4.91 -14.86 -12.00
C GLN A 117 3.78 -14.02 -11.37
N ALA A 118 2.52 -14.36 -11.65
CA ALA A 118 1.40 -13.69 -11.03
C ALA A 118 1.43 -13.83 -9.50
N GLU A 119 1.61 -15.05 -8.96
CA GLU A 119 1.77 -15.33 -7.52
C GLU A 119 2.92 -14.48 -6.93
N HIS A 120 4.08 -14.45 -7.62
CA HIS A 120 5.24 -13.68 -7.18
C HIS A 120 4.95 -12.19 -7.05
N TYR A 121 4.37 -11.57 -8.08
CA TYR A 121 4.14 -10.11 -8.07
C TYR A 121 2.96 -9.71 -7.19
N TYR A 122 1.88 -10.49 -7.10
CA TYR A 122 0.83 -10.27 -6.10
C TYR A 122 1.39 -10.36 -4.68
N GLY A 123 2.23 -11.36 -4.39
CA GLY A 123 2.89 -11.51 -3.10
C GLY A 123 3.72 -10.28 -2.74
N ARG A 124 4.57 -9.82 -3.66
CA ARG A 124 5.36 -8.58 -3.46
C ARG A 124 4.50 -7.35 -3.24
N PHE A 125 3.35 -7.26 -3.89
CA PHE A 125 2.44 -6.14 -3.72
C PHE A 125 1.81 -6.16 -2.32
N VAL A 126 1.24 -7.29 -1.87
CA VAL A 126 0.54 -7.36 -0.58
C VAL A 126 1.46 -7.16 0.63
N GLU A 127 2.75 -7.47 0.51
CA GLU A 127 3.76 -7.15 1.52
C GLU A 127 3.98 -5.64 1.73
N ARG A 128 3.64 -4.80 0.75
CA ARG A 128 3.86 -3.35 0.73
C ARG A 128 2.60 -2.51 0.60
N SER A 129 1.43 -3.13 0.68
CA SER A 129 0.14 -2.57 0.21
C SER A 129 -0.51 -1.53 1.13
N GLY A 130 0.14 -1.05 2.19
CA GLY A 130 -0.46 -0.20 3.23
C GLY A 130 -1.25 1.04 2.77
N ASN A 131 -1.06 1.53 1.54
CA ASN A 131 -1.69 2.75 1.01
C ASN A 131 -2.72 2.49 -0.11
N PHE A 132 -3.11 1.22 -0.37
CA PHE A 132 -3.96 0.84 -1.50
C PHE A 132 -5.10 -0.10 -1.08
N PRO A 133 -6.04 0.31 -0.22
CA PRO A 133 -7.01 -0.61 0.39
C PRO A 133 -7.84 -1.40 -0.65
N VAL A 134 -8.30 -0.76 -1.73
CA VAL A 134 -9.13 -1.41 -2.77
C VAL A 134 -8.29 -2.43 -3.56
N ILE A 135 -7.12 -2.02 -4.03
CA ILE A 135 -6.22 -2.88 -4.81
C ILE A 135 -5.66 -4.01 -3.94
N THR A 136 -5.46 -3.77 -2.64
CA THR A 136 -5.00 -4.78 -1.70
C THR A 136 -5.95 -5.97 -1.60
N ALA A 137 -7.25 -5.72 -1.52
CA ALA A 137 -8.25 -6.77 -1.52
C ALA A 137 -8.20 -7.60 -2.81
N SER A 138 -8.15 -6.93 -3.96
CA SER A 138 -8.04 -7.57 -5.27
C SER A 138 -6.74 -8.36 -5.43
N ALA A 139 -5.62 -7.86 -4.90
CA ALA A 139 -4.34 -8.54 -4.94
C ALA A 139 -4.32 -9.81 -4.08
N TYR A 140 -4.91 -9.78 -2.86
CA TYR A 140 -5.10 -10.99 -2.07
C TYR A 140 -5.97 -12.01 -2.77
N ALA A 141 -7.04 -11.58 -3.43
CA ALA A 141 -7.91 -12.48 -4.20
C ALA A 141 -7.17 -13.08 -5.42
N GLY A 142 -6.41 -12.26 -6.18
CA GLY A 142 -5.58 -12.74 -7.29
C GLY A 142 -4.53 -13.75 -6.83
N LEU A 143 -3.84 -13.46 -5.72
CA LEU A 143 -2.90 -14.39 -5.09
C LEU A 143 -3.60 -15.70 -4.66
N ALA A 144 -4.78 -15.61 -4.08
CA ALA A 144 -5.56 -16.78 -3.68
C ALA A 144 -5.94 -17.65 -4.88
N ILE A 145 -6.36 -17.04 -5.99
CA ILE A 145 -6.68 -17.78 -7.22
C ILE A 145 -5.44 -18.49 -7.78
N CYS A 146 -4.29 -17.82 -7.85
CA CYS A 146 -3.04 -18.44 -8.28
C CYS A 146 -2.68 -19.67 -7.42
N LEU A 147 -2.81 -19.52 -6.10
CA LEU A 147 -2.55 -20.60 -5.14
C LEU A 147 -3.53 -21.77 -5.29
N GLU A 148 -4.81 -21.48 -5.53
CA GLU A 148 -5.84 -22.50 -5.75
C GLU A 148 -5.58 -23.29 -7.03
N LEU A 149 -5.24 -22.61 -8.15
CA LEU A 149 -4.87 -23.25 -9.42
C LEU A 149 -3.64 -24.16 -9.28
N LYS A 150 -2.77 -23.88 -8.31
CA LYS A 150 -1.58 -24.68 -7.96
C LYS A 150 -1.88 -25.75 -6.91
N GLY A 151 -3.14 -25.96 -6.52
CA GLY A 151 -3.56 -26.96 -5.52
C GLY A 151 -3.19 -26.60 -4.08
N LYS A 152 -2.70 -25.39 -3.81
CA LYS A 152 -2.33 -24.90 -2.48
C LYS A 152 -3.57 -24.37 -1.73
N THR A 153 -4.61 -25.20 -1.56
CA THR A 153 -5.95 -24.82 -1.08
C THR A 153 -5.93 -24.09 0.26
N LYS A 154 -5.10 -24.53 1.22
CA LYS A 154 -5.01 -23.89 2.53
C LYS A 154 -4.50 -22.45 2.44
N ALA A 155 -3.44 -22.22 1.66
CA ALA A 155 -2.91 -20.89 1.44
C ALA A 155 -3.89 -20.00 0.64
N ALA A 156 -4.62 -20.56 -0.31
CA ALA A 156 -5.68 -19.87 -1.04
C ALA A 156 -6.80 -19.40 -0.09
N ALA A 157 -7.29 -20.27 0.80
CA ALA A 157 -8.33 -19.96 1.79
C ALA A 157 -7.93 -18.77 2.68
N GLU A 158 -6.70 -18.77 3.20
CA GLU A 158 -6.17 -17.66 4.02
C GLU A 158 -6.09 -16.35 3.24
N ASN A 159 -5.72 -16.38 1.97
CA ASN A 159 -5.63 -15.17 1.15
C ASN A 159 -7.01 -14.66 0.73
N PHE A 160 -7.99 -15.53 0.42
CA PHE A 160 -9.38 -15.09 0.23
C PHE A 160 -9.97 -14.45 1.49
N LYS A 161 -9.70 -15.00 2.68
CA LYS A 161 -10.10 -14.38 3.95
C LYS A 161 -9.51 -12.98 4.09
N LYS A 162 -8.21 -12.79 3.82
CA LYS A 162 -7.57 -11.47 3.83
C LYS A 162 -8.18 -10.52 2.80
N ALA A 163 -8.56 -11.01 1.61
CA ALA A 163 -9.26 -10.22 0.60
C ALA A 163 -10.62 -9.71 1.12
N VAL A 164 -11.39 -10.59 1.78
CA VAL A 164 -12.67 -10.23 2.42
C VAL A 164 -12.50 -9.19 3.53
N GLU A 165 -11.45 -9.33 4.35
CA GLU A 165 -11.14 -8.38 5.44
C GLU A 165 -10.73 -7.01 4.91
N ALA A 166 -9.92 -6.97 3.84
CA ALA A 166 -9.45 -5.74 3.22
C ALA A 166 -10.50 -5.02 2.36
N SER A 167 -11.55 -5.70 1.90
CA SER A 167 -12.47 -5.21 0.85
C SER A 167 -13.46 -4.12 1.29
N GLN A 168 -13.66 -3.86 2.59
CA GLN A 168 -14.51 -2.80 3.14
C GLN A 168 -15.89 -2.67 2.45
N LYS A 169 -16.54 -3.79 2.10
CA LYS A 169 -17.84 -3.84 1.40
C LYS A 169 -17.82 -3.23 -0.02
N SER A 170 -16.75 -3.41 -0.75
CA SER A 170 -16.69 -3.05 -2.18
C SER A 170 -17.64 -3.94 -3.01
N SER A 171 -17.91 -3.54 -4.26
CA SER A 171 -18.69 -4.34 -5.22
C SER A 171 -18.08 -5.72 -5.51
N GLN A 172 -16.80 -5.91 -5.28
CA GLN A 172 -16.07 -7.18 -5.48
C GLN A 172 -16.08 -8.08 -4.24
N THR A 173 -16.52 -7.57 -3.09
CA THR A 173 -16.56 -8.35 -1.84
C THR A 173 -17.34 -9.66 -1.96
N PRO A 174 -18.49 -9.73 -2.67
CA PRO A 174 -19.20 -10.98 -2.89
C PRO A 174 -18.34 -12.06 -3.54
N ASP A 175 -17.54 -11.71 -4.56
CA ASP A 175 -16.66 -12.66 -5.23
C ASP A 175 -15.58 -13.21 -4.32
N TYR A 176 -15.02 -12.35 -3.45
CA TYR A 176 -14.04 -12.78 -2.44
C TYR A 176 -14.66 -13.70 -1.39
N LEU A 177 -15.89 -13.41 -0.97
CA LEU A 177 -16.65 -14.26 -0.05
C LEU A 177 -16.95 -15.63 -0.68
N VAL A 178 -17.32 -15.68 -1.96
CA VAL A 178 -17.52 -16.94 -2.69
C VAL A 178 -16.22 -17.74 -2.78
N GLY A 179 -15.10 -17.09 -3.10
CA GLY A 179 -13.78 -17.71 -3.10
C GLY A 179 -13.40 -18.29 -1.73
N ALA A 180 -13.64 -17.52 -0.65
CA ALA A 180 -13.40 -17.98 0.72
C ALA A 180 -14.29 -19.17 1.09
N ILE A 181 -15.57 -19.12 0.76
CA ILE A 181 -16.53 -20.23 0.99
C ILE A 181 -16.03 -21.49 0.28
N ARG A 182 -15.70 -21.40 -1.03
CA ARG A 182 -15.26 -22.54 -1.84
C ARG A 182 -14.00 -23.17 -1.28
N THR A 183 -12.99 -22.38 -0.95
CA THR A 183 -11.70 -22.89 -0.47
C THR A 183 -11.79 -23.47 0.95
N HIS A 184 -12.55 -22.83 1.87
CA HIS A 184 -12.79 -23.39 3.21
C HIS A 184 -13.63 -24.66 3.17
N ALA A 185 -14.59 -24.75 2.23
CA ALA A 185 -15.37 -25.99 2.04
C ALA A 185 -14.50 -27.14 1.55
N ALA A 186 -13.60 -26.91 0.62
CA ALA A 186 -12.62 -27.91 0.16
C ALA A 186 -11.69 -28.40 1.29
N LEU A 187 -11.50 -27.58 2.34
CA LEU A 187 -10.76 -27.96 3.55
C LEU A 187 -11.62 -28.62 4.64
N GLY A 188 -12.95 -28.73 4.44
CA GLY A 188 -13.88 -29.25 5.44
C GLY A 188 -14.17 -28.28 6.60
N ASP A 189 -13.77 -27.01 6.49
CA ASP A 189 -13.97 -26.00 7.53
C ASP A 189 -15.38 -25.41 7.49
N SER A 190 -16.34 -26.19 7.97
CA SER A 190 -17.76 -25.82 7.99
C SER A 190 -18.05 -24.57 8.85
N ALA A 191 -17.22 -24.25 9.83
CA ALA A 191 -17.41 -23.08 10.68
C ALA A 191 -17.15 -21.80 9.90
N GLN A 192 -16.03 -21.69 9.18
CA GLN A 192 -15.72 -20.54 8.34
C GLN A 192 -16.71 -20.41 7.18
N VAL A 193 -17.08 -21.53 6.56
CA VAL A 193 -18.08 -21.55 5.48
C VAL A 193 -19.38 -20.89 5.95
N ARG A 194 -19.94 -21.32 7.11
CA ARG A 194 -21.16 -20.69 7.67
C ARG A 194 -20.98 -19.20 7.96
N SER A 195 -19.84 -18.80 8.51
CA SER A 195 -19.54 -17.41 8.82
C SER A 195 -19.53 -16.52 7.57
N PHE A 196 -18.79 -16.93 6.52
CA PHE A 196 -18.72 -16.18 5.26
C PHE A 196 -20.08 -16.16 4.53
N PHE A 197 -20.81 -17.24 4.57
CA PHE A 197 -22.14 -17.31 3.98
C PHE A 197 -23.15 -16.37 4.71
N ALA A 198 -23.14 -16.37 6.04
CA ALA A 198 -23.98 -15.46 6.82
C ALA A 198 -23.66 -13.99 6.50
N ARG A 199 -22.37 -13.64 6.38
CA ARG A 199 -21.94 -12.30 5.97
C ARG A 199 -22.40 -11.95 4.57
N LEU A 200 -22.26 -12.87 3.60
CA LEU A 200 -22.68 -12.69 2.22
C LEU A 200 -24.20 -12.43 2.14
N LYS A 201 -25.00 -13.25 2.82
CA LYS A 201 -26.46 -13.11 2.88
C LYS A 201 -26.90 -11.79 3.54
N LYS A 202 -26.22 -11.36 4.59
CA LYS A 202 -26.52 -10.14 5.34
C LYS A 202 -26.14 -8.87 4.58
N ASP A 203 -24.92 -8.84 4.05
CA ASP A 203 -24.31 -7.62 3.50
C ASP A 203 -24.63 -7.42 2.01
N PHE A 204 -24.97 -8.51 1.29
CA PHE A 204 -25.16 -8.52 -0.16
C PHE A 204 -26.41 -9.31 -0.60
N PRO A 205 -27.61 -8.94 -0.14
CA PRO A 205 -28.84 -9.69 -0.41
C PRO A 205 -29.20 -9.83 -1.90
N ILE A 206 -28.76 -8.88 -2.74
CA ILE A 206 -29.01 -8.88 -4.19
C ILE A 206 -28.29 -10.04 -4.89
N TYR A 207 -27.14 -10.47 -4.37
CA TYR A 207 -26.33 -11.56 -4.94
C TYR A 207 -26.83 -12.96 -4.48
N ARG A 208 -27.87 -13.03 -3.66
CA ARG A 208 -28.35 -14.28 -3.05
C ARG A 208 -28.64 -15.38 -4.07
N GLU A 209 -29.29 -15.03 -5.18
CA GLU A 209 -29.67 -16.02 -6.20
C GLU A 209 -28.46 -16.56 -6.97
N GLN A 210 -27.57 -15.67 -7.41
CA GLN A 210 -26.33 -16.06 -8.09
C GLN A 210 -25.43 -16.93 -7.22
N ILE A 211 -25.43 -16.66 -5.91
CA ILE A 211 -24.65 -17.40 -4.94
C ILE A 211 -25.25 -18.78 -4.70
N ASN A 212 -26.56 -18.88 -4.56
CA ASN A 212 -27.24 -20.15 -4.43
C ASN A 212 -26.96 -21.04 -5.65
N GLN A 213 -27.02 -20.50 -6.87
CA GLN A 213 -26.66 -21.23 -8.08
C GLN A 213 -25.19 -21.66 -8.09
N SER A 214 -24.27 -20.80 -7.70
CA SER A 214 -22.83 -21.14 -7.61
C SER A 214 -22.57 -22.24 -6.58
N LEU A 215 -23.26 -22.20 -5.42
CA LEU A 215 -23.15 -23.22 -4.38
C LEU A 215 -23.76 -24.56 -4.80
N LEU A 216 -24.86 -24.52 -5.57
CA LEU A 216 -25.48 -25.67 -6.18
C LEU A 216 -24.49 -26.38 -7.12
N HIS A 217 -23.83 -25.64 -8.00
CA HIS A 217 -22.81 -26.18 -8.90
C HIS A 217 -21.59 -26.77 -8.17
N MET A 218 -21.27 -26.28 -6.97
CA MET A 218 -20.19 -26.81 -6.13
C MET A 218 -20.59 -28.03 -5.29
N GLY A 219 -21.81 -28.55 -5.45
CA GLY A 219 -22.29 -29.73 -4.70
C GLY A 219 -22.51 -29.47 -3.21
N MET A 220 -22.60 -28.23 -2.79
CA MET A 220 -22.72 -27.81 -1.39
C MET A 220 -24.19 -27.75 -0.92
N HIS A 221 -25.01 -28.67 -1.39
CA HIS A 221 -26.39 -28.79 -0.95
C HIS A 221 -26.46 -29.08 0.56
N GLY A 222 -27.28 -28.36 1.28
CA GLY A 222 -27.66 -28.68 2.66
C GLY A 222 -26.75 -28.20 3.79
N ILE A 223 -25.58 -27.63 3.50
CA ILE A 223 -24.73 -27.04 4.57
C ILE A 223 -25.35 -25.74 5.12
N TYR A 224 -26.29 -25.14 4.39
CA TYR A 224 -26.83 -23.80 4.63
C TYR A 224 -28.30 -23.76 5.09
N GLU A 225 -29.02 -24.87 5.06
CA GLU A 225 -30.46 -24.94 5.38
C GLU A 225 -30.73 -25.39 6.80
N GLN A 226 -29.73 -25.66 7.63
CA GLN A 226 -29.98 -25.98 9.04
C GLN A 226 -30.38 -24.71 9.78
N PRO A 227 -31.67 -24.61 10.26
CA PRO A 227 -32.07 -23.52 11.12
C PRO A 227 -31.31 -23.59 12.44
N GLN A 228 -30.93 -22.42 12.97
CA GLN A 228 -30.45 -22.28 14.35
C GLN A 228 -31.52 -22.63 15.33
#